data_769342c89f78a080baf970cb43fcadbe
#
_entry.id   769342c89f78a080baf970cb43fcadbe
#
_cell.length_a   1.000
_cell.length_b   1.000
_cell.length_c   1.000
_cell.angle_alpha   90.00
_cell.angle_beta   90.00
_cell.angle_gamma   90.00
#
_symmetry.space_group_name_H-M   'P 1'
#
loop_
_entity.id
_entity.type
_entity.pdbx_description
1 polymer ?
#
loop_
_entity_poly.entity_id
_entity_poly.type
_entity_poly.pdbx_seq_one_letter_code
_entity_poly.pdbx_strand_id
1 'polypeptide(L)'
;MPARGVEAGPTVPSLVPFLTARPSQPAEETPAVREFSAPSLAPSVVRIGLLLPLTGNRARIGADRLRAAQDMLNAVQLALFDFANEHFEVVIHDTEGTADGAADAVGLAIADGASLILGPLLSTSVRAVAPAARAAGANVIAFSSDRSVAGNGVYTMGFFPEDEVERVVAYALGRGLRRFAALAPDAAYGRTVAAALQAAVEAGGGIIGRVQFYNPDSRDFSGTVKQLASYNARRGALVAQRRDLEGRTDEIAKRALQRLERLQTIGELPFDALFLGDGGKRLQAIAAFLPFYDVDPAKIRMLGTRQWDVPGIGAEPALSGGWYAAPTPAGRTEFEARYNVTYGAKPHRLATIAYDAAALAATLARTEGGADFSAAALTQPSGFAGHDGIFRFLPDGTAERGLAVLEVGPRAAAVVSPAPETFAAPIN
;
A
#
# COMPACT_ATOMS: atom_id res chain seq x y z
N MET A 1 -57.45 -5.27 -1.07
CA MET A 1 -56.22 -4.52 -1.41
C MET A 1 -55.07 -5.54 -1.46
N PRO A 2 -54.48 -5.81 -2.63
CA PRO A 2 -53.43 -6.80 -2.76
C PRO A 2 -52.07 -6.18 -2.41
N ALA A 3 -51.20 -6.96 -1.74
CA ALA A 3 -49.84 -6.63 -1.38
C ALA A 3 -48.97 -6.44 -2.62
N ARG A 4 -48.22 -5.34 -2.69
CA ARG A 4 -47.24 -5.07 -3.72
C ARG A 4 -46.04 -6.00 -3.52
N GLY A 5 -45.68 -6.72 -4.59
CA GLY A 5 -44.47 -7.51 -4.67
C GLY A 5 -43.24 -6.61 -4.58
N VAL A 6 -42.25 -7.07 -3.81
CA VAL A 6 -40.93 -6.47 -3.72
C VAL A 6 -40.18 -6.93 -4.98
N GLU A 7 -39.90 -6.01 -5.90
CA GLU A 7 -38.97 -6.26 -7.01
C GLU A 7 -37.57 -6.49 -6.46
N ALA A 8 -36.97 -7.59 -6.86
CA ALA A 8 -35.58 -7.88 -6.56
C ALA A 8 -34.70 -6.84 -7.26
N GLY A 9 -33.96 -6.06 -6.50
CA GLY A 9 -32.95 -5.14 -7.01
C GLY A 9 -31.83 -5.88 -7.73
N PRO A 10 -31.06 -5.20 -8.59
CA PRO A 10 -30.00 -5.80 -9.36
C PRO A 10 -28.94 -6.41 -8.43
N THR A 11 -28.64 -7.69 -8.69
CA THR A 11 -27.57 -8.43 -8.00
C THR A 11 -26.23 -7.74 -8.25
N VAL A 12 -25.62 -7.20 -7.18
CA VAL A 12 -24.25 -6.71 -7.18
C VAL A 12 -23.33 -7.88 -7.53
N PRO A 13 -22.40 -7.77 -8.48
CA PRO A 13 -21.45 -8.84 -8.76
C PRO A 13 -20.63 -9.11 -7.50
N SER A 14 -20.75 -10.32 -6.99
CA SER A 14 -20.05 -10.76 -5.78
C SER A 14 -18.55 -10.79 -6.02
N LEU A 15 -17.78 -10.17 -5.13
CA LEU A 15 -16.35 -10.39 -5.05
C LEU A 15 -16.06 -11.88 -4.96
N VAL A 16 -15.07 -12.37 -5.70
CA VAL A 16 -14.65 -13.78 -5.62
C VAL A 16 -13.83 -13.95 -4.33
N PRO A 17 -14.40 -14.50 -3.25
CA PRO A 17 -13.66 -14.72 -2.03
C PRO A 17 -12.74 -15.93 -2.22
N PHE A 18 -11.43 -15.72 -2.26
CA PHE A 18 -10.47 -16.82 -2.29
C PHE A 18 -9.87 -17.14 -0.91
N LEU A 19 -10.34 -16.45 0.14
CA LEU A 19 -9.86 -16.67 1.52
C LEU A 19 -10.68 -17.68 2.35
N THR A 20 -11.77 -18.25 1.81
CA THR A 20 -12.57 -19.25 2.54
C THR A 20 -12.45 -20.62 1.89
N ALA A 21 -11.55 -21.46 2.39
CA ALA A 21 -11.57 -22.89 2.09
C ALA A 21 -12.78 -23.54 2.77
N ARG A 22 -13.73 -24.09 1.99
CA ARG A 22 -14.74 -24.99 2.53
C ARG A 22 -14.18 -26.42 2.60
N PRO A 23 -14.33 -27.12 3.71
CA PRO A 23 -14.02 -28.56 3.75
C PRO A 23 -14.95 -29.31 2.80
N SER A 24 -14.38 -30.11 1.92
CA SER A 24 -15.11 -31.00 1.02
C SER A 24 -15.87 -32.08 1.82
N GLN A 25 -17.18 -32.17 1.62
CA GLN A 25 -17.97 -33.32 2.07
C GLN A 25 -17.75 -34.52 1.12
N PRO A 26 -17.69 -35.75 1.63
CA PRO A 26 -17.61 -36.94 0.79
C PRO A 26 -18.92 -37.15 0.03
N ALA A 27 -18.81 -37.40 -1.27
CA ALA A 27 -19.94 -37.71 -2.14
C ALA A 27 -20.42 -39.15 -1.93
N GLU A 28 -21.75 -39.33 -1.84
CA GLU A 28 -22.41 -40.66 -1.86
C GLU A 28 -22.33 -41.27 -3.29
N GLU A 29 -21.88 -42.52 -3.34
CA GLU A 29 -21.76 -43.27 -4.59
C GLU A 29 -23.15 -43.76 -5.07
N THR A 30 -23.53 -43.39 -6.29
CA THR A 30 -24.62 -43.99 -7.07
C THR A 30 -24.02 -44.85 -8.16
N PRO A 31 -24.51 -46.10 -8.45
CA PRO A 31 -23.85 -47.00 -9.39
C PRO A 31 -24.02 -46.56 -10.83
N ALA A 32 -22.90 -46.52 -11.53
CA ALA A 32 -22.76 -45.97 -12.89
C ALA A 32 -23.12 -47.02 -13.99
N VAL A 33 -23.89 -46.55 -14.95
CA VAL A 33 -24.01 -47.14 -16.31
C VAL A 33 -22.70 -46.85 -17.06
N ARG A 34 -22.07 -47.89 -17.60
CA ARG A 34 -20.83 -47.75 -18.39
C ARG A 34 -21.12 -47.10 -19.71
N GLU A 35 -20.90 -45.82 -19.84
CA GLU A 35 -20.66 -45.14 -21.11
C GLU A 35 -19.15 -45.23 -21.46
N PHE A 36 -18.86 -45.53 -22.70
CA PHE A 36 -17.50 -45.48 -23.24
C PHE A 36 -17.06 -44.02 -23.29
N SER A 37 -16.44 -43.55 -22.22
CA SER A 37 -15.76 -42.25 -22.19
C SER A 37 -14.47 -42.34 -22.99
N ALA A 38 -14.26 -41.38 -23.91
CA ALA A 38 -12.96 -41.13 -24.53
C ALA A 38 -11.91 -40.97 -23.37
N PRO A 39 -10.64 -41.34 -23.64
CA PRO A 39 -9.61 -41.26 -22.58
C PRO A 39 -9.60 -39.84 -22.04
N SER A 40 -10.01 -39.68 -20.79
CA SER A 40 -9.82 -38.46 -20.01
C SER A 40 -8.32 -38.22 -20.03
N LEU A 41 -7.86 -37.21 -20.75
CA LEU A 41 -6.52 -36.68 -20.55
C LEU A 41 -6.39 -36.37 -19.05
N ALA A 42 -5.47 -37.06 -18.37
CA ALA A 42 -5.17 -36.75 -17.00
C ALA A 42 -5.03 -35.24 -16.86
N PRO A 43 -5.68 -34.59 -15.87
CA PRO A 43 -5.61 -33.14 -15.78
C PRO A 43 -4.14 -32.72 -15.72
N SER A 44 -3.74 -31.89 -16.68
CA SER A 44 -2.36 -31.43 -16.77
C SER A 44 -2.03 -30.60 -15.54
N VAL A 45 -0.88 -30.88 -14.92
CA VAL A 45 -0.39 -30.11 -13.79
C VAL A 45 -0.17 -28.67 -14.22
N VAL A 46 -0.83 -27.73 -13.53
CA VAL A 46 -0.67 -26.30 -13.73
C VAL A 46 0.55 -25.83 -12.96
N ARG A 47 1.56 -25.33 -13.67
CA ARG A 47 2.80 -24.83 -13.06
C ARG A 47 2.86 -23.32 -13.04
N ILE A 48 3.29 -22.77 -11.90
CA ILE A 48 3.46 -21.34 -11.64
C ILE A 48 4.93 -21.11 -11.28
N GLY A 49 5.59 -20.18 -11.96
CA GLY A 49 6.95 -19.77 -11.61
C GLY A 49 6.95 -18.75 -10.49
N LEU A 50 7.66 -18.99 -9.39
CA LEU A 50 7.89 -18.02 -8.31
C LEU A 50 9.32 -17.49 -8.39
N LEU A 51 9.48 -16.20 -8.68
CA LEU A 51 10.76 -15.54 -8.84
C LEU A 51 11.01 -14.57 -7.68
N LEU A 52 11.97 -14.91 -6.81
CA LEU A 52 12.31 -14.10 -5.62
C LEU A 52 13.82 -13.97 -5.47
N PRO A 53 14.34 -12.87 -4.89
CA PRO A 53 15.76 -12.72 -4.57
C PRO A 53 16.10 -13.46 -3.26
N LEU A 54 16.21 -14.78 -3.31
CA LEU A 54 16.40 -15.63 -2.13
C LEU A 54 17.85 -15.64 -1.66
N THR A 55 18.80 -15.50 -2.59
CA THR A 55 20.23 -15.36 -2.31
C THR A 55 20.79 -14.07 -2.91
N GLY A 56 22.10 -13.88 -2.84
CA GLY A 56 22.80 -12.77 -3.44
C GLY A 56 23.55 -11.92 -2.42
N ASN A 57 24.24 -10.90 -2.91
CA ASN A 57 25.09 -10.05 -2.09
C ASN A 57 24.27 -9.17 -1.14
N ARG A 58 24.34 -9.47 0.17
CA ARG A 58 23.61 -8.74 1.22
C ARG A 58 23.89 -7.24 1.22
N ALA A 59 25.09 -6.80 0.85
CA ALA A 59 25.43 -5.38 0.74
C ALA A 59 24.74 -4.70 -0.46
N ARG A 60 24.44 -5.46 -1.51
CA ARG A 60 23.78 -4.98 -2.73
C ARG A 60 22.26 -4.98 -2.61
N ILE A 61 21.68 -6.07 -2.11
CA ILE A 61 20.22 -6.26 -2.02
C ILE A 61 19.66 -5.63 -0.74
N GLY A 62 20.41 -5.69 0.35
CA GLY A 62 19.99 -5.31 1.69
C GLY A 62 19.40 -6.49 2.48
N ALA A 63 19.75 -6.59 3.77
CA ALA A 63 19.26 -7.66 4.64
C ALA A 63 17.74 -7.72 4.76
N ASP A 64 17.09 -6.56 4.75
CA ASP A 64 15.62 -6.45 4.86
C ASP A 64 14.90 -7.03 3.65
N ARG A 65 15.43 -6.81 2.43
CA ARG A 65 14.86 -7.37 1.21
C ARG A 65 15.04 -8.88 1.10
N LEU A 66 16.19 -9.41 1.53
CA LEU A 66 16.40 -10.86 1.59
C LEU A 66 15.45 -11.51 2.59
N ARG A 67 15.25 -10.88 3.75
CA ARG A 67 14.24 -11.32 4.72
C ARG A 67 12.83 -11.26 4.13
N ALA A 68 12.47 -10.16 3.46
CA ALA A 68 11.20 -10.04 2.79
C ALA A 68 10.96 -11.17 1.79
N ALA A 69 11.97 -11.51 0.95
CA ALA A 69 11.88 -12.59 -0.03
C ALA A 69 11.66 -13.96 0.65
N GLN A 70 12.37 -14.24 1.74
CA GLN A 70 12.17 -15.49 2.50
C GLN A 70 10.77 -15.56 3.13
N ASP A 71 10.29 -14.45 3.72
CA ASP A 71 8.96 -14.40 4.31
C ASP A 71 7.85 -14.46 3.23
N MET A 72 8.10 -13.95 2.03
CA MET A 72 7.22 -14.11 0.87
C MET A 72 7.17 -15.56 0.39
N LEU A 73 8.30 -16.26 0.33
CA LEU A 73 8.34 -17.68 0.01
C LEU A 73 7.51 -18.50 1.00
N ASN A 74 7.69 -18.27 2.30
CA ASN A 74 6.93 -18.92 3.34
C ASN A 74 5.43 -18.62 3.21
N ALA A 75 5.05 -17.40 2.83
CA ALA A 75 3.67 -17.01 2.61
C ALA A 75 3.04 -17.72 1.41
N VAL A 76 3.79 -17.92 0.31
CA VAL A 76 3.35 -18.75 -0.81
C VAL A 76 3.10 -20.18 -0.36
N GLN A 77 3.98 -20.76 0.45
CA GLN A 77 3.78 -22.10 1.00
C GLN A 77 2.49 -22.19 1.84
N LEU A 78 2.19 -21.17 2.67
CA LEU A 78 0.91 -21.12 3.39
C LEU A 78 -0.29 -21.09 2.44
N ALA A 79 -0.22 -20.29 1.38
CA ALA A 79 -1.29 -20.24 0.39
C ALA A 79 -1.47 -21.59 -0.32
N LEU A 80 -0.38 -22.31 -0.60
CA LEU A 80 -0.46 -23.66 -1.18
C LEU A 80 -1.17 -24.65 -0.25
N PHE A 81 -0.92 -24.61 1.04
CA PHE A 81 -1.66 -25.44 2.00
C PHE A 81 -3.16 -25.18 2.02
N ASP A 82 -3.57 -23.93 1.72
CA ASP A 82 -4.97 -23.54 1.73
C ASP A 82 -5.70 -23.82 0.42
N PHE A 83 -5.01 -23.59 -0.70
CA PHE A 83 -5.64 -23.49 -2.01
C PHE A 83 -5.10 -24.46 -3.06
N ALA A 84 -3.91 -25.03 -2.90
CA ALA A 84 -3.38 -25.96 -3.89
C ALA A 84 -4.09 -27.33 -3.83
N ASN A 85 -4.12 -27.97 -4.98
CA ASN A 85 -4.51 -29.37 -5.11
C ASN A 85 -3.36 -30.14 -5.82
N GLU A 86 -3.51 -31.44 -6.05
CA GLU A 86 -2.50 -32.30 -6.68
C GLU A 86 -2.13 -31.89 -8.13
N HIS A 87 -2.91 -30.99 -8.74
CA HIS A 87 -2.69 -30.50 -10.12
C HIS A 87 -2.13 -29.07 -10.15
N PHE A 88 -1.71 -28.51 -8.99
CA PHE A 88 -1.17 -27.14 -8.91
C PHE A 88 0.22 -27.19 -8.27
N GLU A 89 1.22 -26.76 -9.01
CA GLU A 89 2.64 -26.79 -8.62
C GLU A 89 3.26 -25.40 -8.72
N VAL A 90 4.09 -25.02 -7.75
CA VAL A 90 4.90 -23.80 -7.79
C VAL A 90 6.36 -24.16 -7.90
N VAL A 91 7.02 -23.76 -9.00
CA VAL A 91 8.45 -23.90 -9.22
C VAL A 91 9.16 -22.61 -8.81
N ILE A 92 10.21 -22.76 -7.99
CA ILE A 92 10.88 -21.63 -7.33
C ILE A 92 12.22 -21.40 -7.97
N HIS A 93 12.47 -20.16 -8.43
CA HIS A 93 13.75 -19.76 -9.02
C HIS A 93 14.26 -18.48 -8.35
N ASP A 94 15.55 -18.49 -8.02
CA ASP A 94 16.24 -17.38 -7.38
C ASP A 94 16.68 -16.35 -8.43
N THR A 95 16.30 -15.09 -8.23
CA THR A 95 16.72 -13.98 -9.09
C THR A 95 18.04 -13.34 -8.65
N GLU A 96 18.63 -13.80 -7.54
CA GLU A 96 19.83 -13.21 -6.93
C GLU A 96 19.72 -11.67 -6.71
N GLY A 97 18.53 -11.11 -6.87
CA GLY A 97 18.28 -9.67 -6.81
C GLY A 97 18.94 -8.87 -7.93
N THR A 98 19.26 -9.51 -9.06
CA THR A 98 19.90 -8.91 -10.23
C THR A 98 19.01 -8.99 -11.47
N ALA A 99 19.32 -8.20 -12.50
CA ALA A 99 18.62 -8.29 -13.79
C ALA A 99 18.98 -9.60 -14.51
N ASP A 100 20.26 -9.96 -14.51
CA ASP A 100 20.75 -11.17 -15.19
C ASP A 100 20.19 -12.43 -14.52
N GLY A 101 20.31 -12.54 -13.19
CA GLY A 101 19.72 -13.68 -12.45
C GLY A 101 18.18 -13.78 -12.62
N ALA A 102 17.50 -12.65 -12.76
CA ALA A 102 16.05 -12.66 -13.04
C ALA A 102 15.76 -13.13 -14.47
N ALA A 103 16.59 -12.80 -15.47
CA ALA A 103 16.46 -13.27 -16.82
C ALA A 103 16.71 -14.80 -16.92
N ASP A 104 17.71 -15.29 -16.20
CA ASP A 104 17.97 -16.73 -16.10
C ASP A 104 16.83 -17.45 -15.38
N ALA A 105 16.36 -16.91 -14.26
CA ALA A 105 15.26 -17.47 -13.48
C ALA A 105 13.96 -17.62 -14.28
N VAL A 106 13.58 -16.63 -15.09
CA VAL A 106 12.38 -16.73 -15.93
C VAL A 106 12.56 -17.75 -17.04
N GLY A 107 13.78 -17.85 -17.62
CA GLY A 107 14.10 -18.88 -18.63
C GLY A 107 13.88 -20.29 -18.06
N LEU A 108 14.35 -20.55 -16.85
CA LEU A 108 14.15 -21.82 -16.16
C LEU A 108 12.66 -22.06 -15.83
N ALA A 109 11.97 -21.08 -15.31
CA ALA A 109 10.53 -21.20 -15.01
C ALA A 109 9.70 -21.56 -16.26
N ILE A 110 10.00 -20.93 -17.39
CA ILE A 110 9.36 -21.25 -18.69
C ILE A 110 9.72 -22.67 -19.15
N ALA A 111 10.99 -23.07 -19.01
CA ALA A 111 11.44 -24.44 -19.36
C ALA A 111 10.76 -25.50 -18.49
N ASP A 112 10.46 -25.20 -17.23
CA ASP A 112 9.69 -26.04 -16.32
C ASP A 112 8.18 -26.06 -16.65
N GLY A 113 7.72 -25.26 -17.62
CA GLY A 113 6.33 -25.18 -18.07
C GLY A 113 5.45 -24.24 -17.27
N ALA A 114 6.01 -23.22 -16.62
CA ALA A 114 5.23 -22.21 -15.91
C ALA A 114 4.31 -21.42 -16.87
N SER A 115 3.03 -21.38 -16.59
CA SER A 115 1.99 -20.68 -17.35
C SER A 115 1.67 -19.28 -16.79
N LEU A 116 2.10 -18.98 -15.57
CA LEU A 116 2.05 -17.69 -14.91
C LEU A 116 3.33 -17.51 -14.08
N ILE A 117 3.80 -16.27 -13.98
CA ILE A 117 4.97 -15.91 -13.18
C ILE A 117 4.52 -15.05 -12.00
N LEU A 118 4.84 -15.44 -10.77
CA LEU A 118 4.71 -14.64 -9.55
C LEU A 118 6.06 -14.02 -9.18
N GLY A 119 6.07 -12.71 -8.94
CA GLY A 119 7.31 -11.96 -8.82
C GLY A 119 7.79 -11.42 -10.18
N PRO A 120 9.02 -10.86 -10.25
CA PRO A 120 9.93 -10.62 -9.13
C PRO A 120 9.55 -9.41 -8.25
N LEU A 121 10.37 -9.19 -7.20
CA LEU A 121 10.16 -8.09 -6.24
C LEU A 121 10.73 -6.75 -6.75
N LEU A 122 11.89 -6.77 -7.39
CA LEU A 122 12.61 -5.56 -7.79
C LEU A 122 12.23 -5.13 -9.20
N SER A 123 11.99 -3.83 -9.43
CA SER A 123 11.59 -3.29 -10.74
C SER A 123 12.62 -3.56 -11.85
N THR A 124 13.92 -3.56 -11.53
CA THR A 124 14.97 -3.93 -12.47
C THR A 124 14.87 -5.39 -12.92
N SER A 125 14.53 -6.28 -11.99
CA SER A 125 14.28 -7.70 -12.27
C SER A 125 13.01 -7.90 -13.08
N VAL A 126 11.94 -7.13 -12.81
CA VAL A 126 10.69 -7.17 -13.61
C VAL A 126 10.96 -6.80 -15.06
N ARG A 127 11.75 -5.74 -15.31
CA ARG A 127 12.13 -5.36 -16.69
C ARG A 127 12.91 -6.44 -17.42
N ALA A 128 13.75 -7.20 -16.71
CA ALA A 128 14.50 -8.29 -17.29
C ALA A 128 13.65 -9.54 -17.61
N VAL A 129 12.65 -9.82 -16.75
CA VAL A 129 11.73 -10.97 -16.91
C VAL A 129 10.70 -10.75 -18.01
N ALA A 130 10.17 -9.54 -18.18
CA ALA A 130 9.02 -9.24 -19.03
C ALA A 130 9.17 -9.68 -20.50
N PRO A 131 10.31 -9.52 -21.20
CA PRO A 131 10.45 -9.94 -22.59
C PRO A 131 10.31 -11.46 -22.78
N ALA A 132 10.96 -12.26 -21.95
CA ALA A 132 10.95 -13.71 -22.02
C ALA A 132 9.57 -14.28 -21.66
N ALA A 133 8.93 -13.78 -20.59
CA ALA A 133 7.59 -14.18 -20.20
C ALA A 133 6.57 -13.89 -21.32
N ARG A 134 6.64 -12.71 -21.93
CA ARG A 134 5.79 -12.33 -23.07
C ARG A 134 5.99 -13.23 -24.28
N ALA A 135 7.24 -13.55 -24.63
CA ALA A 135 7.55 -14.44 -25.76
C ALA A 135 6.98 -15.85 -25.53
N ALA A 136 6.90 -16.30 -24.28
CA ALA A 136 6.30 -17.57 -23.90
C ALA A 136 4.77 -17.51 -23.71
N GLY A 137 4.14 -16.34 -23.82
CA GLY A 137 2.71 -16.16 -23.57
C GLY A 137 2.32 -16.22 -22.09
N ALA A 138 3.29 -16.16 -21.16
CA ALA A 138 3.05 -16.17 -19.72
C ALA A 138 2.89 -14.74 -19.19
N ASN A 139 1.81 -14.49 -18.44
CA ASN A 139 1.63 -13.24 -17.71
C ASN A 139 2.51 -13.22 -16.44
N VAL A 140 2.81 -12.01 -15.96
CA VAL A 140 3.66 -11.79 -14.77
C VAL A 140 2.86 -11.00 -13.73
N ILE A 141 2.72 -11.52 -12.52
CA ILE A 141 2.23 -10.78 -11.35
C ILE A 141 3.43 -10.37 -10.51
N ALA A 142 3.96 -9.18 -10.79
CA ALA A 142 5.14 -8.63 -10.12
C ALA A 142 4.80 -8.06 -8.74
N PHE A 143 5.70 -8.20 -7.76
CA PHE A 143 5.56 -7.64 -6.41
C PHE A 143 6.09 -6.21 -6.27
N SER A 144 6.47 -5.60 -7.39
CA SER A 144 7.01 -4.25 -7.44
C SER A 144 5.94 -3.19 -7.15
N SER A 145 6.35 -2.12 -6.48
CA SER A 145 5.58 -0.88 -6.31
C SER A 145 5.92 0.21 -7.35
N ASP A 146 6.70 -0.14 -8.37
CA ASP A 146 7.05 0.76 -9.47
C ASP A 146 6.05 0.59 -10.61
N ARG A 147 5.13 1.55 -10.79
CA ARG A 147 4.11 1.53 -11.85
C ARG A 147 4.70 1.47 -13.25
N SER A 148 5.93 1.99 -13.46
CA SER A 148 6.56 2.06 -14.77
C SER A 148 6.93 0.71 -15.37
N VAL A 149 6.83 -0.39 -14.60
CA VAL A 149 7.09 -1.75 -15.08
C VAL A 149 5.82 -2.50 -15.44
N ALA A 150 4.64 -1.91 -15.21
CA ALA A 150 3.34 -2.50 -15.52
C ALA A 150 3.03 -2.45 -17.03
N GLY A 151 2.09 -3.28 -17.44
CA GLY A 151 1.60 -3.35 -18.83
C GLY A 151 2.24 -4.44 -19.66
N ASN A 152 1.66 -4.70 -20.84
CA ASN A 152 2.13 -5.69 -21.79
C ASN A 152 2.31 -7.10 -21.17
N GLY A 153 1.35 -7.58 -20.39
CA GLY A 153 1.38 -8.88 -19.71
C GLY A 153 2.07 -8.85 -18.33
N VAL A 154 2.52 -7.69 -17.86
CA VAL A 154 3.02 -7.50 -16.51
C VAL A 154 1.99 -6.77 -15.66
N TYR A 155 1.56 -7.40 -14.58
CA TYR A 155 0.64 -6.89 -13.57
C TYR A 155 1.39 -6.64 -12.28
N THR A 156 1.36 -5.41 -11.76
CA THR A 156 2.08 -5.05 -10.54
C THR A 156 1.14 -5.11 -9.33
N MET A 157 1.44 -5.96 -8.37
CA MET A 157 0.61 -6.19 -7.18
C MET A 157 1.10 -5.44 -5.93
N GLY A 158 2.13 -4.62 -6.07
CA GLY A 158 2.67 -3.80 -4.98
C GLY A 158 1.69 -2.74 -4.47
N PHE A 159 2.05 -2.10 -3.37
CA PHE A 159 1.35 -0.92 -2.89
C PHE A 159 1.95 0.32 -3.53
N PHE A 160 1.09 1.15 -4.11
CA PHE A 160 1.52 2.38 -4.75
C PHE A 160 1.38 3.55 -3.78
N PRO A 161 2.47 4.27 -3.50
CA PRO A 161 2.42 5.45 -2.64
C PRO A 161 1.44 6.51 -3.13
N GLU A 162 1.24 6.60 -4.44
CA GLU A 162 0.31 7.54 -5.08
C GLU A 162 -1.13 7.30 -4.63
N ASP A 163 -1.59 6.04 -4.61
CA ASP A 163 -2.95 5.68 -4.18
C ASP A 163 -3.16 5.95 -2.69
N GLU A 164 -2.11 5.72 -1.88
CA GLU A 164 -2.13 6.02 -0.46
C GLU A 164 -2.28 7.53 -0.22
N VAL A 165 -1.54 8.35 -0.98
CA VAL A 165 -1.62 9.81 -0.93
C VAL A 165 -3.00 10.29 -1.39
N GLU A 166 -3.48 9.82 -2.54
CA GLU A 166 -4.79 10.17 -3.07
C GLU A 166 -5.90 9.86 -2.05
N ARG A 167 -5.87 8.67 -1.45
CA ARG A 167 -6.85 8.23 -0.47
C ARG A 167 -6.89 9.10 0.79
N VAL A 168 -5.73 9.43 1.37
CA VAL A 168 -5.68 10.26 2.59
C VAL A 168 -6.01 11.72 2.29
N VAL A 169 -5.63 12.23 1.12
CA VAL A 169 -5.97 13.60 0.68
C VAL A 169 -7.46 13.73 0.42
N ALA A 170 -8.07 12.79 -0.29
CA ALA A 170 -9.53 12.79 -0.51
C ALA A 170 -10.29 12.82 0.81
N TYR A 171 -9.86 12.03 1.80
CA TYR A 171 -10.45 12.07 3.15
C TYR A 171 -10.25 13.42 3.83
N ALA A 172 -9.04 13.98 3.79
CA ALA A 172 -8.73 15.29 4.40
C ALA A 172 -9.56 16.42 3.78
N LEU A 173 -9.70 16.44 2.45
CA LEU A 173 -10.56 17.38 1.72
C LEU A 173 -12.05 17.22 2.12
N GLY A 174 -12.52 15.97 2.24
CA GLY A 174 -13.86 15.66 2.74
C GLY A 174 -14.11 16.13 4.18
N ARG A 175 -13.05 16.30 4.99
CA ARG A 175 -13.09 16.88 6.34
C ARG A 175 -12.95 18.41 6.37
N GLY A 176 -12.88 19.04 5.21
CA GLY A 176 -12.85 20.50 5.06
C GLY A 176 -11.45 21.12 5.07
N LEU A 177 -10.38 20.32 5.11
CA LEU A 177 -9.02 20.84 4.97
C LEU A 177 -8.80 21.27 3.52
N ARG A 178 -8.16 22.43 3.30
CA ARG A 178 -8.00 23.01 1.96
C ARG A 178 -6.57 23.40 1.64
N ARG A 179 -5.77 23.73 2.64
CA ARG A 179 -4.39 24.21 2.47
C ARG A 179 -3.43 23.14 2.93
N PHE A 180 -2.61 22.64 2.02
CA PHE A 180 -1.70 21.54 2.27
C PHE A 180 -0.25 21.99 2.19
N ALA A 181 0.62 21.33 2.94
CA ALA A 181 2.05 21.40 2.81
C ALA A 181 2.65 19.99 2.82
N ALA A 182 3.87 19.84 2.34
CA ALA A 182 4.59 18.58 2.36
C ALA A 182 6.02 18.74 2.89
N LEU A 183 6.48 17.71 3.57
CA LEU A 183 7.86 17.49 3.94
C LEU A 183 8.24 16.05 3.58
N ALA A 184 9.21 15.87 2.67
CA ALA A 184 9.59 14.56 2.15
C ALA A 184 11.12 14.47 1.92
N PRO A 185 11.70 13.26 1.87
CA PRO A 185 13.11 13.10 1.55
C PRO A 185 13.38 13.49 0.08
N ASP A 186 14.54 14.09 -0.19
CA ASP A 186 15.00 14.35 -1.55
C ASP A 186 15.53 13.05 -2.19
N ALA A 187 14.60 12.15 -2.47
CA ALA A 187 14.82 10.84 -3.06
C ALA A 187 13.63 10.49 -3.97
N ALA A 188 13.74 9.41 -4.74
CA ALA A 188 12.68 8.98 -5.67
C ALA A 188 11.31 8.88 -4.98
N TYR A 189 11.23 8.19 -3.84
CA TYR A 189 9.99 8.05 -3.07
C TYR A 189 9.40 9.41 -2.65
N GLY A 190 10.23 10.31 -2.09
CA GLY A 190 9.76 11.62 -1.64
C GLY A 190 9.24 12.49 -2.79
N ARG A 191 9.87 12.41 -3.97
CA ARG A 191 9.39 13.09 -5.18
C ARG A 191 8.08 12.51 -5.69
N THR A 192 7.93 11.18 -5.68
CA THR A 192 6.69 10.49 -6.06
C THR A 192 5.52 10.93 -5.18
N VAL A 193 5.67 10.86 -3.85
CA VAL A 193 4.57 11.23 -2.94
C VAL A 193 4.26 12.73 -2.96
N ALA A 194 5.26 13.60 -3.20
CA ALA A 194 5.03 15.04 -3.34
C ALA A 194 4.26 15.37 -4.62
N ALA A 195 4.59 14.71 -5.73
CA ALA A 195 3.86 14.87 -7.00
C ALA A 195 2.42 14.35 -6.89
N ALA A 196 2.23 13.18 -6.26
CA ALA A 196 0.90 12.62 -5.99
C ALA A 196 0.06 13.53 -5.09
N LEU A 197 0.68 14.10 -4.04
CA LEU A 197 0.00 15.07 -3.17
C LEU A 197 -0.47 16.29 -3.96
N GLN A 198 0.40 16.86 -4.80
CA GLN A 198 0.04 18.00 -5.63
C GLN A 198 -1.15 17.68 -6.53
N ALA A 199 -1.09 16.56 -7.27
CA ALA A 199 -2.15 16.16 -8.17
C ALA A 199 -3.48 15.92 -7.43
N ALA A 200 -3.46 15.19 -6.30
CA ALA A 200 -4.66 14.88 -5.53
C ALA A 200 -5.29 16.14 -4.90
N VAL A 201 -4.48 17.05 -4.38
CA VAL A 201 -4.96 18.31 -3.78
C VAL A 201 -5.56 19.23 -4.84
N GLU A 202 -4.90 19.39 -6.00
CA GLU A 202 -5.41 20.20 -7.11
C GLU A 202 -6.71 19.63 -7.68
N ALA A 203 -6.77 18.32 -7.92
CA ALA A 203 -7.98 17.65 -8.40
C ALA A 203 -9.17 17.82 -7.44
N GLY A 204 -8.91 17.86 -6.13
CA GLY A 204 -9.93 18.06 -5.11
C GLY A 204 -10.21 19.52 -4.75
N GLY A 205 -9.67 20.50 -5.50
CA GLY A 205 -9.90 21.94 -5.30
C GLY A 205 -9.22 22.51 -4.05
N GLY A 206 -8.18 21.86 -3.55
CA GLY A 206 -7.31 22.36 -2.49
C GLY A 206 -6.13 23.18 -3.02
N ILE A 207 -5.29 23.65 -2.12
CA ILE A 207 -4.11 24.48 -2.43
C ILE A 207 -2.88 23.87 -1.78
N ILE A 208 -1.80 23.72 -2.54
CA ILE A 208 -0.47 23.42 -2.01
C ILE A 208 0.23 24.71 -1.64
N GLY A 209 0.41 24.95 -0.37
CA GLY A 209 1.09 26.14 0.13
C GLY A 209 2.61 26.02 0.08
N ARG A 210 3.15 24.83 0.42
CA ARG A 210 4.60 24.61 0.45
C ARG A 210 4.97 23.14 0.35
N VAL A 211 6.00 22.83 -0.44
CA VAL A 211 6.68 21.54 -0.47
C VAL A 211 8.14 21.77 -0.09
N GLN A 212 8.64 21.04 0.88
CA GLN A 212 10.04 21.05 1.31
C GLN A 212 10.63 19.65 1.20
N PHE A 213 11.84 19.60 0.65
CA PHE A 213 12.62 18.38 0.63
C PHE A 213 13.81 18.51 1.59
N TYR A 214 14.18 17.39 2.21
CA TYR A 214 15.36 17.31 3.06
C TYR A 214 16.30 16.21 2.55
N ASN A 215 17.58 16.36 2.85
CA ASN A 215 18.57 15.34 2.55
C ASN A 215 18.27 14.05 3.36
N PRO A 216 18.03 12.89 2.72
CA PRO A 216 17.72 11.64 3.40
C PRO A 216 18.81 11.16 4.36
N ASP A 217 20.07 11.60 4.19
CA ASP A 217 21.19 11.28 5.08
C ASP A 217 21.33 12.25 6.26
N SER A 218 20.50 13.31 6.30
CA SER A 218 20.52 14.29 7.41
C SER A 218 20.03 13.65 8.71
N ARG A 219 20.63 14.11 9.81
CA ARG A 219 20.18 13.84 11.18
C ARG A 219 19.55 15.06 11.85
N ASP A 220 19.71 16.22 11.25
CA ASP A 220 19.11 17.47 11.71
C ASP A 220 18.10 17.98 10.67
N PHE A 221 16.84 18.05 11.06
CA PHE A 221 15.72 18.52 10.27
C PHE A 221 15.25 19.92 10.65
N SER A 222 15.92 20.54 11.65
CA SER A 222 15.52 21.83 12.21
C SER A 222 15.42 22.93 11.17
N GLY A 223 16.41 23.04 10.28
CA GLY A 223 16.44 24.02 9.20
C GLY A 223 15.26 23.88 8.22
N THR A 224 14.96 22.66 7.85
CA THR A 224 13.85 22.36 6.90
C THR A 224 12.48 22.63 7.53
N VAL A 225 12.26 22.18 8.77
CA VAL A 225 11.00 22.43 9.50
C VAL A 225 10.82 23.93 9.75
N LYS A 226 11.89 24.64 10.09
CA LYS A 226 11.90 26.10 10.28
C LYS A 226 11.49 26.87 9.02
N GLN A 227 11.98 26.42 7.84
CA GLN A 227 11.60 26.98 6.55
C GLN A 227 10.14 26.66 6.21
N LEU A 228 9.72 25.40 6.40
CA LEU A 228 8.34 24.94 6.19
C LEU A 228 7.35 25.81 6.97
N ALA A 229 7.62 26.03 8.26
CA ALA A 229 6.77 26.82 9.15
C ALA A 229 6.87 28.35 8.92
N SER A 230 7.71 28.83 7.99
CA SER A 230 8.02 30.28 7.85
C SER A 230 8.40 30.92 9.21
N TYR A 231 9.05 30.16 10.09
CA TYR A 231 9.26 30.53 11.48
C TYR A 231 9.98 31.87 11.64
N ASN A 232 11.03 32.14 10.87
CA ASN A 232 11.78 33.39 10.95
C ASN A 232 10.93 34.62 10.62
N ALA A 233 10.11 34.55 9.60
CA ALA A 233 9.22 35.65 9.22
C ALA A 233 8.15 35.90 10.28
N ARG A 234 7.51 34.83 10.79
CA ARG A 234 6.50 34.89 11.85
C ARG A 234 7.09 35.42 13.18
N ARG A 235 8.33 35.00 13.51
CA ARG A 235 9.03 35.51 14.68
C ARG A 235 9.45 36.99 14.49
N GLY A 236 9.92 37.36 13.32
CA GLY A 236 10.24 38.76 13.01
C GLY A 236 9.02 39.67 13.14
N ALA A 237 7.86 39.24 12.66
CA ALA A 237 6.61 39.95 12.81
C ALA A 237 6.21 40.13 14.28
N LEU A 238 6.41 39.08 15.13
CA LEU A 238 6.18 39.16 16.59
C LEU A 238 7.08 40.20 17.23
N VAL A 239 8.39 40.20 16.92
CA VAL A 239 9.35 41.15 17.45
C VAL A 239 9.00 42.60 17.07
N ALA A 240 8.63 42.81 15.81
CA ALA A 240 8.18 44.11 15.31
C ALA A 240 6.93 44.59 16.04
N GLN A 241 5.92 43.74 16.20
CA GLN A 241 4.68 44.11 16.91
C GLN A 241 4.90 44.40 18.40
N ARG A 242 5.80 43.64 19.05
CA ARG A 242 6.18 43.95 20.48
C ARG A 242 6.81 45.32 20.59
N ARG A 243 7.78 45.66 19.70
CA ARG A 243 8.45 46.95 19.67
C ARG A 243 7.46 48.12 19.49
N ASP A 244 6.47 47.96 18.61
CA ASP A 244 5.46 48.98 18.36
C ASP A 244 4.57 49.20 19.60
N LEU A 245 4.29 48.15 20.38
CA LEU A 245 3.49 48.22 21.60
C LEU A 245 4.28 48.74 22.81
N GLU A 246 5.59 48.45 22.90
CA GLU A 246 6.48 48.93 23.98
C GLU A 246 6.56 50.47 24.01
N GLY A 247 6.41 51.15 22.85
CA GLY A 247 6.34 52.60 22.72
C GLY A 247 5.02 53.22 23.18
N ARG A 248 4.01 52.42 23.56
CA ARG A 248 2.67 52.89 23.93
C ARG A 248 2.43 52.71 25.45
N THR A 249 1.78 53.71 26.05
CA THR A 249 1.54 53.73 27.51
C THR A 249 0.10 53.37 27.92
N ASP A 250 -0.81 53.21 26.92
CA ASP A 250 -2.21 52.89 27.19
C ASP A 250 -2.40 51.44 27.68
N GLU A 251 -3.47 51.21 28.43
CA GLU A 251 -3.75 49.91 29.06
C GLU A 251 -4.04 48.81 28.03
N ILE A 252 -4.53 49.16 26.83
CA ILE A 252 -4.78 48.20 25.75
C ILE A 252 -3.45 47.67 25.21
N ALA A 253 -2.47 48.56 25.00
CA ALA A 253 -1.16 48.17 24.53
C ALA A 253 -0.41 47.31 25.59
N LYS A 254 -0.49 47.62 26.86
CA LYS A 254 0.09 46.80 27.94
C LYS A 254 -0.48 45.38 27.97
N ARG A 255 -1.81 45.23 27.89
CA ARG A 255 -2.46 43.92 27.83
C ARG A 255 -2.10 43.15 26.54
N ALA A 256 -2.00 43.81 25.39
CA ALA A 256 -1.57 43.21 24.18
C ALA A 256 -0.12 42.69 24.27
N LEU A 257 0.79 43.51 24.84
CA LEU A 257 2.18 43.14 25.06
C LEU A 257 2.30 41.88 25.93
N GLN A 258 1.62 41.86 27.10
CA GLN A 258 1.60 40.68 27.98
C GLN A 258 1.12 39.39 27.28
N ARG A 259 0.15 39.52 26.36
CA ARG A 259 -0.30 38.38 25.54
C ARG A 259 0.77 37.91 24.55
N LEU A 260 1.44 38.85 23.91
CA LEU A 260 2.51 38.57 22.94
C LEU A 260 3.75 37.98 23.60
N GLU A 261 4.06 38.31 24.85
CA GLU A 261 5.22 37.80 25.60
C GLU A 261 5.22 36.28 25.72
N ARG A 262 4.04 35.65 25.72
CA ARG A 262 3.87 34.20 25.81
C ARG A 262 3.98 33.47 24.46
N LEU A 263 4.04 34.21 23.36
CA LEU A 263 4.09 33.63 22.02
C LEU A 263 5.53 33.50 21.53
N GLN A 264 5.80 32.47 20.74
CA GLN A 264 7.08 32.34 20.01
C GLN A 264 7.04 32.97 18.63
N THR A 265 5.87 32.95 17.99
CA THR A 265 5.61 33.54 16.68
C THR A 265 4.20 34.14 16.64
N ILE A 266 3.89 34.93 15.62
CA ILE A 266 2.53 35.39 15.32
C ILE A 266 2.15 35.06 13.88
N GLY A 267 0.86 35.10 13.59
CA GLY A 267 0.29 34.73 12.32
C GLY A 267 0.04 33.21 12.22
N GLU A 268 -0.84 32.83 11.33
CA GLU A 268 -1.17 31.43 11.07
C GLU A 268 -0.14 30.78 10.14
N LEU A 269 -0.07 29.45 10.22
CA LEU A 269 0.63 28.67 9.23
C LEU A 269 -0.15 28.73 7.88
N PRO A 270 0.55 28.72 6.74
CA PRO A 270 -0.12 28.79 5.45
C PRO A 270 -0.73 27.45 4.99
N PHE A 271 -0.96 26.52 5.93
CA PHE A 271 -1.53 25.19 5.67
C PHE A 271 -2.35 24.71 6.86
N ASP A 272 -3.33 23.85 6.57
CA ASP A 272 -4.22 23.18 7.55
C ASP A 272 -3.78 21.72 7.75
N ALA A 273 -3.11 21.16 6.74
CA ALA A 273 -2.61 19.79 6.73
C ALA A 273 -1.14 19.75 6.30
N LEU A 274 -0.37 18.93 6.98
CA LEU A 274 1.04 18.68 6.68
C LEU A 274 1.25 17.21 6.34
N PHE A 275 1.57 16.94 5.08
CA PHE A 275 1.96 15.61 4.62
C PHE A 275 3.44 15.35 4.93
N LEU A 276 3.71 14.27 5.69
CA LEU A 276 5.05 13.83 6.05
C LEU A 276 5.35 12.53 5.30
N GLY A 277 6.09 12.67 4.20
CA GLY A 277 6.41 11.58 3.26
C GLY A 277 7.58 10.72 3.73
N ASP A 278 7.52 10.21 4.96
CA ASP A 278 8.54 9.31 5.53
C ASP A 278 7.94 8.36 6.55
N GLY A 279 8.75 7.45 7.08
CA GLY A 279 8.35 6.47 8.08
C GLY A 279 9.45 6.15 9.10
N GLY A 280 9.09 5.33 10.09
CA GLY A 280 10.00 4.82 11.10
C GLY A 280 10.69 5.88 11.94
N LYS A 281 11.95 5.64 12.31
CA LYS A 281 12.72 6.53 13.21
C LYS A 281 12.95 7.94 12.64
N ARG A 282 13.04 8.06 11.31
CA ARG A 282 13.25 9.38 10.67
C ARG A 282 12.00 10.24 10.76
N LEU A 283 10.83 9.66 10.52
CA LEU A 283 9.56 10.35 10.75
C LEU A 283 9.43 10.84 12.19
N GLN A 284 9.76 10.01 13.18
CA GLN A 284 9.74 10.39 14.59
C GLN A 284 10.70 11.55 14.89
N ALA A 285 11.92 11.52 14.34
CA ALA A 285 12.88 12.59 14.48
C ALA A 285 12.39 13.91 13.86
N ILE A 286 11.76 13.86 12.68
CA ILE A 286 11.17 15.05 12.05
C ILE A 286 10.02 15.59 12.91
N ALA A 287 9.11 14.71 13.34
CA ALA A 287 7.93 15.07 14.11
C ALA A 287 8.28 15.76 15.43
N ALA A 288 9.35 15.32 16.09
CA ALA A 288 9.85 15.94 17.32
C ALA A 288 10.26 17.42 17.13
N PHE A 289 10.66 17.87 15.93
CA PHE A 289 10.98 19.26 15.65
C PHE A 289 9.74 20.14 15.39
N LEU A 290 8.60 19.58 15.05
CA LEU A 290 7.41 20.35 14.64
C LEU A 290 6.94 21.34 15.73
N PRO A 291 6.79 20.94 17.01
CA PRO A 291 6.37 21.85 18.06
C PRO A 291 7.38 22.98 18.34
N PHE A 292 8.69 22.73 18.16
CA PHE A 292 9.72 23.75 18.35
C PHE A 292 9.59 24.92 17.37
N TYR A 293 8.98 24.67 16.21
CA TYR A 293 8.76 25.70 15.18
C TYR A 293 7.29 26.08 15.06
N ASP A 294 6.52 25.85 16.13
CA ASP A 294 5.14 26.30 16.27
C ASP A 294 4.19 25.64 15.23
N VAL A 295 4.51 24.39 14.85
CA VAL A 295 3.61 23.51 14.09
C VAL A 295 2.87 22.64 15.09
N ASP A 296 1.69 23.12 15.50
CA ASP A 296 0.88 22.53 16.55
C ASP A 296 -0.04 21.42 15.96
N PRO A 297 0.09 20.15 16.37
CA PRO A 297 -0.76 19.05 15.88
C PRO A 297 -2.24 19.21 16.27
N ALA A 298 -2.56 20.05 17.26
CA ALA A 298 -3.95 20.38 17.59
C ALA A 298 -4.60 21.26 16.51
N LYS A 299 -3.82 21.99 15.72
CA LYS A 299 -4.28 22.92 14.68
C LYS A 299 -4.02 22.42 13.26
N ILE A 300 -2.92 21.68 13.09
CA ILE A 300 -2.46 21.18 11.81
C ILE A 300 -2.62 19.66 11.78
N ARG A 301 -3.37 19.15 10.82
CA ARG A 301 -3.52 17.70 10.65
C ARG A 301 -2.31 17.11 9.95
N MET A 302 -1.63 16.18 10.62
CA MET A 302 -0.54 15.42 10.01
C MET A 302 -1.12 14.33 9.11
N LEU A 303 -0.55 14.18 7.91
CA LEU A 303 -0.94 13.18 6.93
C LEU A 303 0.26 12.32 6.55
N GLY A 304 0.04 11.04 6.25
CA GLY A 304 1.08 10.12 5.84
C GLY A 304 0.59 8.97 4.95
N THR A 305 1.50 8.08 4.65
CA THR A 305 1.26 6.85 3.91
C THR A 305 1.29 5.64 4.85
N ARG A 306 1.09 4.44 4.29
CA ARG A 306 1.25 3.15 4.97
C ARG A 306 2.60 2.97 5.69
N GLN A 307 3.62 3.77 5.38
CA GLN A 307 4.87 3.78 6.15
C GLN A 307 4.68 4.19 7.61
N TRP A 308 3.55 4.81 7.96
CA TRP A 308 3.16 5.13 9.33
C TRP A 308 2.57 3.93 10.09
N ASP A 309 2.20 2.88 9.37
CA ASP A 309 1.61 1.68 9.96
C ASP A 309 2.68 0.78 10.61
N VAL A 310 3.31 1.34 11.64
CA VAL A 310 4.36 0.68 12.43
C VAL A 310 4.06 0.78 13.92
N PRO A 311 4.41 -0.25 14.70
CA PRO A 311 4.23 -0.21 16.15
C PRO A 311 4.94 0.99 16.78
N GLY A 312 4.25 1.66 17.72
CA GLY A 312 4.84 2.76 18.49
C GLY A 312 4.85 4.13 17.81
N ILE A 313 4.26 4.28 16.61
CA ILE A 313 4.15 5.60 15.95
C ILE A 313 3.41 6.62 16.82
N GLY A 314 2.41 6.17 17.58
CA GLY A 314 1.61 7.01 18.46
C GLY A 314 2.33 7.48 19.75
N ALA A 315 3.55 6.98 20.00
CA ALA A 315 4.39 7.48 21.09
C ALA A 315 4.95 8.87 20.80
N GLU A 316 4.95 9.31 19.53
CA GLU A 316 5.34 10.66 19.13
C GLU A 316 4.12 11.60 19.18
N PRO A 317 4.06 12.55 20.15
CA PRO A 317 2.87 13.37 20.35
C PRO A 317 2.47 14.20 19.14
N ALA A 318 3.45 14.64 18.33
CA ALA A 318 3.20 15.43 17.12
C ALA A 318 2.50 14.64 16.01
N LEU A 319 2.51 13.31 16.04
CA LEU A 319 1.84 12.44 15.10
C LEU A 319 0.48 11.95 15.61
N SER A 320 0.17 12.13 16.89
CA SER A 320 -1.12 11.71 17.47
C SER A 320 -2.29 12.41 16.79
N GLY A 321 -3.32 11.63 16.42
CA GLY A 321 -4.45 12.12 15.64
C GLY A 321 -4.14 12.34 14.14
N GLY A 322 -2.91 12.08 13.68
CA GLY A 322 -2.55 12.13 12.26
C GLY A 322 -3.24 11.03 11.46
N TRP A 323 -3.45 11.25 10.16
CA TRP A 323 -4.13 10.32 9.27
C TRP A 323 -3.19 9.73 8.23
N TYR A 324 -3.37 8.45 7.94
CA TYR A 324 -2.64 7.79 6.86
C TYR A 324 -3.52 6.75 6.17
N ALA A 325 -3.27 6.50 4.90
CA ALA A 325 -3.96 5.46 4.16
C ALA A 325 -3.19 4.14 4.22
N ALA A 326 -3.89 3.06 4.51
CA ALA A 326 -3.35 1.70 4.54
C ALA A 326 -4.48 0.67 4.40
N PRO A 327 -4.17 -0.61 4.11
CA PRO A 327 -5.12 -1.70 4.25
C PRO A 327 -5.72 -1.78 5.65
N THR A 328 -6.94 -2.31 5.73
CA THR A 328 -7.58 -2.56 7.02
C THR A 328 -6.76 -3.55 7.85
N PRO A 329 -6.47 -3.28 9.14
CA PRO A 329 -5.54 -4.10 9.93
C PRO A 329 -6.00 -5.54 10.19
N ALA A 330 -7.31 -5.83 10.13
CA ALA A 330 -7.88 -7.11 10.55
C ALA A 330 -7.31 -8.31 9.78
N GLY A 331 -7.35 -8.29 8.44
CA GLY A 331 -6.86 -9.41 7.62
C GLY A 331 -5.36 -9.64 7.80
N ARG A 332 -4.59 -8.56 7.91
CA ARG A 332 -3.15 -8.69 8.21
C ARG A 332 -2.89 -9.28 9.59
N THR A 333 -3.65 -8.89 10.61
CA THR A 333 -3.50 -9.43 11.97
C THR A 333 -3.77 -10.93 12.00
N GLU A 334 -4.78 -11.39 11.29
CA GLU A 334 -5.10 -12.81 11.13
C GLU A 334 -3.97 -13.57 10.43
N PHE A 335 -3.48 -13.03 9.31
CA PHE A 335 -2.34 -13.60 8.59
C PHE A 335 -1.07 -13.69 9.47
N GLU A 336 -0.71 -12.59 10.17
CA GLU A 336 0.45 -12.55 11.05
C GLU A 336 0.36 -13.58 12.19
N ALA A 337 -0.82 -13.75 12.78
CA ALA A 337 -1.06 -14.76 13.82
C ALA A 337 -0.85 -16.17 13.29
N ARG A 338 -1.42 -16.47 12.14
CA ARG A 338 -1.27 -17.76 11.48
C ARG A 338 0.16 -18.04 11.03
N TYR A 339 0.82 -17.08 10.43
CA TYR A 339 2.22 -17.18 10.03
C TYR A 339 3.12 -17.46 11.23
N ASN A 340 2.89 -16.75 12.34
CA ASN A 340 3.66 -16.94 13.57
C ASN A 340 3.47 -18.35 14.18
N VAL A 341 2.27 -18.91 14.12
CA VAL A 341 2.01 -20.29 14.55
C VAL A 341 2.81 -21.29 13.73
N THR A 342 2.93 -21.06 12.41
CA THR A 342 3.58 -21.99 11.49
C THR A 342 5.11 -21.86 11.50
N TYR A 343 5.63 -20.63 11.52
CA TYR A 343 7.06 -20.34 11.33
C TYR A 343 7.76 -19.78 12.58
N GLY A 344 7.04 -19.55 13.68
CA GLY A 344 7.61 -19.07 14.95
C GLY A 344 8.12 -17.63 14.91
N ALA A 345 7.72 -16.84 13.91
CA ALA A 345 8.20 -15.48 13.70
C ALA A 345 7.11 -14.57 13.11
N LYS A 346 7.24 -13.26 13.33
CA LYS A 346 6.42 -12.28 12.63
C LYS A 346 6.92 -12.08 11.20
N PRO A 347 6.04 -12.19 10.16
CA PRO A 347 6.44 -12.02 8.78
C PRO A 347 6.82 -10.58 8.44
N HIS A 348 7.63 -10.41 7.41
CA HIS A 348 7.78 -9.12 6.75
C HIS A 348 6.45 -8.66 6.16
N ARG A 349 6.20 -7.36 6.16
CA ARG A 349 4.91 -6.79 5.71
C ARG A 349 4.57 -7.01 4.22
N LEU A 350 5.51 -7.46 3.40
CA LEU A 350 5.29 -7.82 2.00
C LEU A 350 4.83 -9.28 1.83
N ALA A 351 4.85 -10.09 2.89
CA ALA A 351 4.50 -11.49 2.82
C ALA A 351 3.04 -11.73 2.38
N THR A 352 2.11 -10.88 2.82
CA THR A 352 0.69 -10.92 2.41
C THR A 352 0.50 -10.81 0.90
N ILE A 353 1.31 -9.99 0.22
CA ILE A 353 1.24 -9.82 -1.25
C ILE A 353 1.51 -11.16 -1.96
N ALA A 354 2.53 -11.89 -1.50
CA ALA A 354 2.90 -13.17 -2.09
C ALA A 354 1.86 -14.25 -1.80
N TYR A 355 1.29 -14.26 -0.59
CA TYR A 355 0.17 -15.14 -0.24
C TYR A 355 -1.02 -14.88 -1.17
N ASP A 356 -1.47 -13.63 -1.27
CA ASP A 356 -2.62 -13.24 -2.07
C ASP A 356 -2.41 -13.55 -3.57
N ALA A 357 -1.19 -13.36 -4.08
CA ALA A 357 -0.84 -13.70 -5.46
C ALA A 357 -0.90 -15.23 -5.71
N ALA A 358 -0.40 -16.04 -4.78
CA ALA A 358 -0.45 -17.51 -4.90
C ALA A 358 -1.88 -18.03 -4.76
N ALA A 359 -2.67 -17.46 -3.84
CA ALA A 359 -4.10 -17.79 -3.67
C ALA A 359 -4.91 -17.43 -4.94
N LEU A 360 -4.63 -16.27 -5.54
CA LEU A 360 -5.22 -15.87 -6.82
C LEU A 360 -4.85 -16.85 -7.93
N ALA A 361 -3.56 -17.20 -8.06
CA ALA A 361 -3.09 -18.15 -9.07
C ALA A 361 -3.77 -19.52 -8.89
N ALA A 362 -3.84 -20.03 -7.66
CA ALA A 362 -4.51 -21.31 -7.38
C ALA A 362 -6.02 -21.27 -7.64
N THR A 363 -6.66 -20.10 -7.46
CA THR A 363 -8.09 -19.92 -7.79
C THR A 363 -8.32 -19.91 -9.30
N LEU A 364 -7.51 -19.17 -10.05
CA LEU A 364 -7.59 -19.09 -11.51
C LEU A 364 -7.17 -20.41 -12.20
N ALA A 365 -6.39 -21.23 -11.52
CA ALA A 365 -6.04 -22.59 -12.01
C ALA A 365 -7.21 -23.57 -11.99
N ARG A 366 -8.32 -23.26 -11.29
CA ARG A 366 -9.49 -24.17 -11.07
C ARG A 366 -10.76 -23.71 -11.78
N THR A 367 -10.66 -22.92 -12.83
CA THR A 367 -11.85 -22.50 -13.58
C THR A 367 -12.46 -23.72 -14.32
N GLU A 368 -13.76 -23.70 -14.60
CA GLU A 368 -14.48 -24.80 -15.23
C GLU A 368 -13.90 -25.19 -16.62
N GLY A 369 -13.20 -24.27 -17.29
CA GLY A 369 -12.53 -24.49 -18.57
C GLY A 369 -11.05 -24.89 -18.45
N GLY A 370 -10.52 -25.12 -17.23
CA GLY A 370 -9.10 -25.28 -16.97
C GLY A 370 -8.46 -23.97 -16.47
N ALA A 371 -7.12 -23.95 -16.32
CA ALA A 371 -6.42 -22.77 -15.84
C ALA A 371 -6.58 -21.59 -16.83
N ASP A 372 -7.04 -20.45 -16.30
CA ASP A 372 -7.16 -19.21 -17.07
C ASP A 372 -6.37 -18.07 -16.39
N PHE A 373 -5.19 -17.80 -16.95
CA PHE A 373 -4.34 -16.67 -16.54
C PHE A 373 -4.34 -15.55 -17.58
N SER A 374 -5.37 -15.49 -18.43
CA SER A 374 -5.51 -14.45 -19.44
C SER A 374 -5.64 -13.06 -18.83
N ALA A 375 -5.38 -12.03 -19.64
CA ALA A 375 -5.61 -10.65 -19.24
C ALA A 375 -7.06 -10.43 -18.76
N ALA A 376 -8.05 -11.06 -19.41
CA ALA A 376 -9.46 -10.94 -19.02
C ALA A 376 -9.72 -11.52 -17.60
N ALA A 377 -9.15 -12.69 -17.29
CA ALA A 377 -9.29 -13.30 -15.99
C ALA A 377 -8.58 -12.49 -14.89
N LEU A 378 -7.41 -11.94 -15.19
CA LEU A 378 -6.63 -11.12 -14.24
C LEU A 378 -7.25 -9.74 -14.01
N THR A 379 -7.84 -9.10 -15.03
CA THR A 379 -8.40 -7.75 -14.95
C THR A 379 -9.93 -7.71 -14.75
N GLN A 380 -10.50 -8.73 -14.14
CA GLN A 380 -11.95 -8.74 -13.90
C GLN A 380 -12.38 -7.54 -13.04
N PRO A 381 -13.47 -6.83 -13.43
CA PRO A 381 -13.87 -5.56 -12.79
C PRO A 381 -14.25 -5.68 -11.31
N SER A 382 -14.78 -6.84 -10.89
CA SER A 382 -15.10 -7.11 -9.49
C SER A 382 -13.86 -7.17 -8.59
N GLY A 383 -12.70 -7.48 -9.17
CA GLY A 383 -11.46 -7.70 -8.42
C GLY A 383 -11.48 -8.96 -7.54
N PHE A 384 -10.58 -8.98 -6.58
CA PHE A 384 -10.30 -10.11 -5.70
C PHE A 384 -10.22 -9.62 -4.25
N ALA A 385 -10.56 -10.50 -3.32
CA ALA A 385 -10.39 -10.25 -1.89
C ALA A 385 -9.11 -10.92 -1.38
N GLY A 386 -8.25 -10.16 -0.71
CA GLY A 386 -7.01 -10.62 -0.11
C GLY A 386 -6.89 -10.24 1.37
N HIS A 387 -5.77 -10.61 1.99
CA HIS A 387 -5.47 -10.25 3.39
C HIS A 387 -5.31 -8.74 3.59
N ASP A 388 -4.81 -8.04 2.56
CA ASP A 388 -4.69 -6.58 2.56
C ASP A 388 -5.92 -5.88 1.95
N GLY A 389 -7.10 -6.51 2.02
CA GLY A 389 -8.35 -5.99 1.48
C GLY A 389 -8.57 -6.33 0.01
N ILE A 390 -9.56 -5.68 -0.60
CA ILE A 390 -9.87 -5.90 -2.02
C ILE A 390 -8.80 -5.28 -2.92
N PHE A 391 -8.56 -5.93 -4.05
CA PHE A 391 -7.72 -5.41 -5.13
C PHE A 391 -8.21 -5.86 -6.49
N ARG A 392 -7.87 -5.13 -7.53
CA ARG A 392 -8.04 -5.57 -8.94
C ARG A 392 -6.88 -5.08 -9.77
N PHE A 393 -6.59 -5.79 -10.85
CA PHE A 393 -5.67 -5.28 -11.85
C PHE A 393 -6.43 -4.48 -12.90
N LEU A 394 -5.83 -3.39 -13.33
CA LEU A 394 -6.34 -2.54 -14.39
C LEU A 394 -5.76 -2.98 -15.76
N PRO A 395 -6.38 -2.59 -16.88
CA PRO A 395 -5.90 -2.96 -18.22
C PRO A 395 -4.46 -2.49 -18.53
N ASP A 396 -3.98 -1.45 -17.83
CA ASP A 396 -2.61 -0.96 -17.93
C ASP A 396 -1.60 -1.79 -17.14
N GLY A 397 -2.06 -2.81 -16.40
CA GLY A 397 -1.26 -3.70 -15.57
C GLY A 397 -0.98 -3.19 -14.17
N THR A 398 -1.47 -2.01 -13.78
CA THR A 398 -1.38 -1.56 -12.37
C THR A 398 -2.47 -2.19 -11.53
N ALA A 399 -2.23 -2.31 -10.20
CA ALA A 399 -3.29 -2.70 -9.28
C ALA A 399 -3.98 -1.48 -8.67
N GLU A 400 -5.29 -1.57 -8.50
CA GLU A 400 -6.07 -0.70 -7.63
C GLU A 400 -6.41 -1.45 -6.35
N ARG A 401 -6.31 -0.79 -5.19
CA ARG A 401 -6.57 -1.40 -3.87
C ARG A 401 -7.59 -0.62 -3.07
N GLY A 402 -8.43 -1.34 -2.34
CA GLY A 402 -9.29 -0.75 -1.33
C GLY A 402 -8.47 -0.37 -0.09
N LEU A 403 -8.27 0.93 0.13
CA LEU A 403 -7.53 1.44 1.28
C LEU A 403 -8.46 2.10 2.30
N ALA A 404 -8.27 1.78 3.58
CA ALA A 404 -8.84 2.51 4.70
C ALA A 404 -8.04 3.79 4.98
N VAL A 405 -8.65 4.74 5.72
CA VAL A 405 -7.89 5.79 6.40
C VAL A 405 -7.86 5.48 7.88
N LEU A 406 -6.67 5.50 8.44
CA LEU A 406 -6.41 5.23 9.84
C LEU A 406 -5.95 6.52 10.55
N GLU A 407 -6.35 6.67 11.80
CA GLU A 407 -5.90 7.73 12.68
C GLU A 407 -4.89 7.18 13.70
N VAL A 408 -3.78 7.86 13.86
CA VAL A 408 -2.72 7.50 14.83
C VAL A 408 -3.25 7.69 16.25
N GLY A 409 -3.45 6.60 16.96
CA GLY A 409 -3.80 6.59 18.37
C GLY A 409 -2.58 6.32 19.28
N PRO A 410 -2.71 6.54 20.59
CA PRO A 410 -1.60 6.37 21.54
C PRO A 410 -1.04 4.95 21.62
N ARG A 411 -1.85 3.95 21.39
CA ARG A 411 -1.48 2.53 21.46
C ARG A 411 -1.60 1.81 20.13
N ALA A 412 -2.65 2.12 19.38
CA ALA A 412 -2.97 1.52 18.09
C ALA A 412 -3.67 2.54 17.21
N ALA A 413 -3.56 2.37 15.91
CA ALA A 413 -4.31 3.16 14.96
C ALA A 413 -5.79 2.72 14.92
N ALA A 414 -6.69 3.67 14.72
CA ALA A 414 -8.12 3.45 14.56
C ALA A 414 -8.54 3.69 13.11
N VAL A 415 -9.41 2.85 12.57
CA VAL A 415 -10.01 3.07 11.25
C VAL A 415 -11.03 4.20 11.37
N VAL A 416 -10.78 5.34 10.71
CA VAL A 416 -11.65 6.51 10.68
C VAL A 416 -12.44 6.67 9.38
N SER A 417 -12.01 5.94 8.34
CA SER A 417 -12.75 5.76 7.10
C SER A 417 -12.47 4.35 6.57
N PRO A 418 -13.48 3.47 6.51
CA PRO A 418 -13.27 2.09 6.07
C PRO A 418 -12.78 2.02 4.63
N ALA A 419 -12.11 0.92 4.31
CA ALA A 419 -11.83 0.56 2.93
C ALA A 419 -13.13 0.23 2.20
N PRO A 420 -13.23 0.48 0.89
CA PRO A 420 -14.37 0.00 0.10
C PRO A 420 -14.41 -1.54 0.11
N GLU A 421 -15.60 -2.12 0.13
CA GLU A 421 -15.81 -3.57 0.05
C GLU A 421 -16.04 -4.05 -1.39
N THR A 422 -16.20 -3.13 -2.33
CA THR A 422 -16.42 -3.39 -3.76
C THR A 422 -15.83 -2.27 -4.60
N PHE A 423 -15.40 -2.61 -5.82
CA PHE A 423 -15.02 -1.64 -6.86
C PHE A 423 -16.22 -1.23 -7.73
N ALA A 424 -17.39 -1.79 -7.51
CA ALA A 424 -18.61 -1.34 -8.18
C ALA A 424 -18.92 0.10 -7.76
N ALA A 425 -19.27 0.96 -8.72
CA ALA A 425 -19.76 2.29 -8.39
C ALA A 425 -21.05 2.15 -7.55
N PRO A 426 -21.24 2.98 -6.50
CA PRO A 426 -22.51 2.98 -5.79
C PRO A 426 -23.65 3.24 -6.79
N ILE A 427 -24.67 2.40 -6.75
CA ILE A 427 -25.88 2.58 -7.56
C ILE A 427 -26.59 3.79 -6.95
N ASN A 428 -26.61 4.92 -7.68
CA ASN A 428 -27.33 6.12 -7.30
C ASN A 428 -28.85 5.93 -7.49
#